data_79a5c69b2adea900d891f83cafd36d61
#
_entry.id   79a5c69b2adea900d891f83cafd36d61
#
_cell.length_a   1.000
_cell.length_b   1.000
_cell.length_c   1.000
_cell.angle_alpha   90.00
_cell.angle_beta   90.00
_cell.angle_gamma   90.00
#
_symmetry.space_group_name_H-M   'P 1'
#
loop_
_entity.id
_entity.type
_entity.pdbx_description
1 polymer ?
#
loop_
_entity_poly.entity_id
_entity_poly.type
_entity_poly.pdbx_seq_one_letter_code
_entity_poly.pdbx_strand_id
1 'polypeptide(L)'
;MPYSYDDQNIFAKILRGEIPCKKLAETEHCLAFHDIAPQAPHHVLVIPKGAYVNYDHFAKAATDAEIVDFTRFVGAVCAQLGVCPTEAQAGYRLISNAGPDGMQEVPHLHVHILAGANIGPLTAKRT
;
A
#
# COMPACT_ATOMS: atom_id res chain seq x y z
N MET A 1 3.90 18.01 -15.97
CA MET A 1 3.54 17.29 -14.75
C MET A 1 4.64 17.43 -13.73
N PRO A 2 4.29 17.75 -12.50
CA PRO A 2 5.31 17.88 -11.44
C PRO A 2 5.93 16.55 -11.02
N TYR A 3 5.31 15.43 -11.38
CA TYR A 3 5.84 14.11 -11.02
C TYR A 3 6.57 13.46 -12.18
N SER A 4 7.76 12.94 -11.88
CA SER A 4 8.55 12.13 -12.80
C SER A 4 8.70 10.74 -12.18
N TYR A 5 8.26 9.71 -12.89
CA TYR A 5 8.26 8.36 -12.37
C TYR A 5 9.59 7.66 -12.69
N ASP A 6 10.25 7.16 -11.66
CA ASP A 6 11.47 6.36 -11.80
C ASP A 6 11.08 4.88 -11.93
N ASP A 7 11.15 4.32 -13.13
CA ASP A 7 10.76 2.94 -13.39
C ASP A 7 11.80 1.90 -12.92
N GLN A 8 12.88 2.35 -12.29
CA GLN A 8 13.87 1.46 -11.68
C GLN A 8 13.60 1.22 -10.19
N ASN A 9 12.50 1.75 -9.65
CA ASN A 9 12.16 1.49 -8.25
C ASN A 9 11.79 0.02 -8.06
N ILE A 10 11.93 -0.45 -6.81
CA ILE A 10 11.75 -1.87 -6.49
C ILE A 10 10.34 -2.39 -6.79
N PHE A 11 9.30 -1.56 -6.60
CA PHE A 11 7.92 -2.00 -6.84
C PHE A 11 7.64 -2.11 -8.33
N ALA A 12 8.19 -1.21 -9.15
CA ALA A 12 8.09 -1.35 -10.61
C ALA A 12 8.76 -2.65 -11.06
N LYS A 13 9.89 -3.00 -10.46
CA LYS A 13 10.58 -4.26 -10.79
C LYS A 13 9.78 -5.49 -10.35
N ILE A 14 9.10 -5.41 -9.22
CA ILE A 14 8.19 -6.48 -8.77
C ILE A 14 7.05 -6.64 -9.78
N LEU A 15 6.46 -5.53 -10.23
CA LEU A 15 5.37 -5.57 -11.20
C LEU A 15 5.80 -6.18 -12.53
N ARG A 16 7.06 -5.98 -12.94
CA ARG A 16 7.59 -6.57 -14.18
C ARG A 16 8.07 -8.01 -14.00
N GLY A 17 8.03 -8.54 -12.77
CA GLY A 17 8.50 -9.89 -12.48
C GLY A 17 10.01 -10.02 -12.36
N GLU A 18 10.75 -8.91 -12.29
CA GLU A 18 12.22 -8.93 -12.15
C GLU A 18 12.66 -9.24 -10.73
N ILE A 19 11.81 -8.92 -9.74
CA ILE A 19 12.07 -9.18 -8.32
C ILE A 19 10.88 -9.97 -7.78
N PRO A 20 11.12 -11.08 -7.06
CA PRO A 20 10.01 -11.86 -6.51
C PRO A 20 9.37 -11.15 -5.32
N CYS A 21 8.11 -11.45 -5.05
CA CYS A 21 7.40 -11.02 -3.85
C CYS A 21 6.48 -12.14 -3.38
N LYS A 22 6.06 -12.06 -2.12
CA LYS A 22 5.04 -12.97 -1.58
C LYS A 22 3.66 -12.40 -1.88
N LYS A 23 3.17 -12.67 -3.08
CA LYS A 23 1.89 -12.14 -3.54
C LYS A 23 0.74 -12.69 -2.69
N LEU A 24 -0.14 -11.79 -2.24
CA LEU A 24 -1.34 -12.16 -1.51
C LEU A 24 -2.57 -12.15 -2.41
N ALA A 25 -2.71 -11.13 -3.25
CA ALA A 25 -3.87 -10.96 -4.12
C ALA A 25 -3.53 -9.99 -5.25
N GLU A 26 -4.37 -9.97 -6.27
CA GLU A 26 -4.15 -9.14 -7.45
C GLU A 26 -5.48 -8.86 -8.12
N THR A 27 -5.63 -7.65 -8.67
CA THR A 27 -6.75 -7.28 -9.52
C THR A 27 -6.22 -6.74 -10.84
N GLU A 28 -7.11 -6.26 -11.70
CA GLU A 28 -6.70 -5.67 -12.98
C GLU A 28 -5.71 -4.52 -12.78
N HIS A 29 -5.93 -3.66 -11.77
CA HIS A 29 -5.15 -2.45 -11.57
C HIS A 29 -4.24 -2.47 -10.35
N CYS A 30 -4.26 -3.51 -9.54
CA CYS A 30 -3.59 -3.51 -8.23
C CYS A 30 -2.92 -4.84 -7.90
N LEU A 31 -1.94 -4.77 -7.01
CA LEU A 31 -1.22 -5.92 -6.48
C LEU A 31 -1.06 -5.74 -4.97
N ALA A 32 -1.24 -6.83 -4.22
CA ALA A 32 -0.96 -6.85 -2.78
C ALA A 32 0.04 -7.96 -2.47
N PHE A 33 1.02 -7.65 -1.63
CA PHE A 33 2.06 -8.60 -1.23
C PHE A 33 2.54 -8.30 0.18
N HIS A 34 3.15 -9.30 0.80
CA HIS A 34 3.66 -9.17 2.17
C HIS A 34 4.93 -8.35 2.20
N ASP A 35 5.05 -7.45 3.19
CA ASP A 35 6.29 -6.70 3.42
C ASP A 35 7.37 -7.67 3.90
N ILE A 36 8.59 -7.53 3.38
CA ILE A 36 9.72 -8.40 3.75
C ILE A 36 10.30 -8.08 5.13
N ALA A 37 9.96 -6.92 5.67
CA ALA A 37 10.40 -6.48 7.00
C ALA A 37 9.17 -6.07 7.82
N PRO A 38 8.30 -7.03 8.18
CA PRO A 38 7.01 -6.71 8.78
C PRO A 38 7.16 -6.02 10.13
N GLN A 39 6.32 -5.00 10.36
CA GLN A 39 6.29 -4.24 11.60
C GLN A 39 5.02 -4.54 12.41
N ALA A 40 4.25 -5.54 12.00
CA ALA A 40 3.05 -6.01 12.68
C ALA A 40 2.83 -7.47 12.28
N PRO A 41 1.99 -8.23 13.01
CA PRO A 41 1.69 -9.62 12.62
C PRO A 41 1.16 -9.73 11.18
N HIS A 42 0.34 -8.77 10.76
CA HIS A 42 0.00 -8.60 9.34
C HIS A 42 0.59 -7.28 8.87
N HIS A 43 1.45 -7.34 7.87
CA HIS A 43 2.01 -6.15 7.24
C HIS A 43 2.01 -6.38 5.73
N VAL A 44 1.01 -5.86 5.05
CA VAL A 44 0.79 -6.04 3.62
C VAL A 44 0.90 -4.70 2.93
N LEU A 45 1.48 -4.71 1.74
CA LEU A 45 1.57 -3.55 0.87
C LEU A 45 0.57 -3.70 -0.26
N VAL A 46 -0.19 -2.65 -0.53
CA VAL A 46 -1.08 -2.58 -1.69
C VAL A 46 -0.55 -1.50 -2.61
N ILE A 47 -0.32 -1.86 -3.86
CA ILE A 47 0.19 -0.92 -4.86
C ILE A 47 -0.70 -0.93 -6.11
N PRO A 48 -0.85 0.22 -6.79
CA PRO A 48 -1.44 0.22 -8.12
C PRO A 48 -0.41 -0.31 -9.13
N LYS A 49 -0.89 -0.88 -10.23
CA LYS A 49 -0.01 -1.31 -11.32
C LYS A 49 0.48 -0.14 -12.17
N GLY A 50 -0.28 0.95 -12.20
CA GLY A 50 0.09 2.16 -12.92
C GLY A 50 1.27 2.87 -12.27
N ALA A 51 1.93 3.73 -13.04
CA ALA A 51 3.15 4.43 -12.64
C ALA A 51 2.84 5.70 -11.85
N TYR A 52 2.40 5.54 -10.62
CA TYR A 52 2.05 6.64 -9.74
C TYR A 52 3.07 6.74 -8.61
N VAL A 53 3.64 7.93 -8.43
CA VAL A 53 4.72 8.14 -7.46
C VAL A 53 4.22 8.05 -6.02
N ASN A 54 3.06 8.65 -5.75
CA ASN A 54 2.49 8.71 -4.40
C ASN A 54 0.99 8.98 -4.48
N TYR A 55 0.36 9.12 -3.32
CA TYR A 55 -1.08 9.34 -3.25
C TYR A 55 -1.51 10.65 -3.94
N ASP A 56 -0.73 11.72 -3.78
CA ASP A 56 -1.04 13.00 -4.44
C ASP A 56 -1.09 12.85 -5.96
N HIS A 57 -0.09 12.16 -6.52
CA HIS A 57 -0.02 11.89 -7.96
C HIS A 57 -1.23 11.04 -8.41
N PHE A 58 -1.50 9.98 -7.70
CA PHE A 58 -2.59 9.06 -8.00
C PHE A 58 -3.96 9.74 -7.96
N ALA A 59 -4.20 10.53 -6.90
CA ALA A 59 -5.48 11.22 -6.73
C ALA A 59 -5.76 12.20 -7.86
N LYS A 60 -4.71 12.77 -8.46
CA LYS A 60 -4.85 13.79 -9.51
C LYS A 60 -4.85 13.21 -10.92
N ALA A 61 -4.17 12.10 -11.14
CA ALA A 61 -3.89 11.61 -12.49
C ALA A 61 -4.53 10.26 -12.83
N ALA A 62 -4.88 9.45 -11.83
CA ALA A 62 -5.43 8.13 -12.09
C ALA A 62 -6.85 8.20 -12.67
N THR A 63 -7.24 7.17 -13.41
CA THR A 63 -8.61 7.07 -13.94
C THR A 63 -9.57 6.72 -12.80
N ASP A 64 -10.86 7.00 -13.01
CA ASP A 64 -11.89 6.61 -12.05
C ASP A 64 -11.86 5.11 -11.80
N ALA A 65 -11.67 4.30 -12.85
CA ALA A 65 -11.60 2.84 -12.71
C ALA A 65 -10.43 2.41 -11.82
N GLU A 66 -9.27 3.03 -11.98
CA GLU A 66 -8.11 2.74 -11.14
C GLU A 66 -8.35 3.12 -9.68
N ILE A 67 -8.95 4.28 -9.45
CA ILE A 67 -9.25 4.77 -8.09
C ILE A 67 -10.25 3.85 -7.38
N VAL A 68 -11.33 3.50 -8.08
CA VAL A 68 -12.35 2.60 -7.51
C VAL A 68 -11.75 1.23 -7.21
N ASP A 69 -11.00 0.68 -8.15
CA ASP A 69 -10.37 -0.63 -7.97
C ASP A 69 -9.42 -0.62 -6.77
N PHE A 70 -8.59 0.42 -6.67
CA PHE A 70 -7.62 0.54 -5.57
C PHE A 70 -8.32 0.56 -4.20
N THR A 71 -9.34 1.40 -4.06
CA THR A 71 -10.07 1.53 -2.79
C THR A 71 -10.76 0.21 -2.42
N ARG A 72 -11.47 -0.40 -3.38
CA ARG A 72 -12.17 -1.66 -3.11
C ARG A 72 -11.19 -2.81 -2.84
N PHE A 73 -10.05 -2.80 -3.51
CA PHE A 73 -9.04 -3.84 -3.33
C PHE A 73 -8.41 -3.79 -1.94
N VAL A 74 -8.11 -2.58 -1.43
CA VAL A 74 -7.61 -2.44 -0.05
C VAL A 74 -8.60 -3.07 0.93
N GLY A 75 -9.89 -2.77 0.79
CA GLY A 75 -10.92 -3.36 1.64
C GLY A 75 -11.01 -4.87 1.51
N ALA A 76 -10.91 -5.38 0.27
CA ALA A 76 -10.96 -6.82 0.01
C ALA A 76 -9.77 -7.55 0.62
N VAL A 77 -8.58 -6.95 0.56
CA VAL A 77 -7.38 -7.53 1.19
C VAL A 77 -7.54 -7.60 2.71
N CYS A 78 -8.08 -6.54 3.33
CA CYS A 78 -8.35 -6.56 4.76
C CYS A 78 -9.35 -7.67 5.13
N ALA A 79 -10.37 -7.89 4.31
CA ALA A 79 -11.33 -8.98 4.52
C ALA A 79 -10.65 -10.34 4.40
N GLN A 80 -9.77 -10.50 3.41
CA GLN A 80 -9.03 -11.75 3.21
C GLN A 80 -8.13 -12.04 4.41
N LEU A 81 -7.54 -11.01 5.02
CA LEU A 81 -6.69 -11.15 6.21
C LEU A 81 -7.51 -11.40 7.49
N GLY A 82 -8.83 -11.23 7.43
CA GLY A 82 -9.69 -11.42 8.60
C GLY A 82 -9.58 -10.29 9.62
N VAL A 83 -9.26 -9.07 9.18
CA VAL A 83 -9.00 -7.96 10.10
C VAL A 83 -10.04 -6.85 10.02
N CYS A 84 -11.18 -7.11 9.39
CA CYS A 84 -12.26 -6.11 9.32
C CYS A 84 -12.78 -5.79 10.73
N PRO A 85 -13.02 -4.50 11.04
CA PRO A 85 -13.47 -4.11 12.40
C PRO A 85 -14.80 -4.70 12.83
N THR A 86 -15.62 -5.17 11.88
CA THR A 86 -16.90 -5.81 12.18
C THR A 86 -16.75 -7.23 12.70
N GLU A 87 -15.53 -7.77 12.74
CA GLU A 87 -15.26 -9.12 13.21
C GLU A 87 -14.44 -9.06 14.49
N ALA A 88 -14.98 -9.62 15.57
CA ALA A 88 -14.34 -9.92 16.85
C ALA A 88 -13.18 -8.99 17.28
N GLN A 89 -13.43 -7.69 17.40
CA GLN A 89 -12.44 -6.71 17.88
C GLN A 89 -11.18 -6.58 17.02
N ALA A 90 -11.26 -7.00 15.76
CA ALA A 90 -10.17 -6.79 14.82
C ALA A 90 -10.14 -5.34 14.34
N GLY A 91 -9.24 -5.04 13.46
CA GLY A 91 -9.09 -3.73 12.87
C GLY A 91 -7.72 -3.63 12.21
N TYR A 92 -7.45 -2.48 11.63
CA TYR A 92 -6.20 -2.29 10.90
C TYR A 92 -5.87 -0.80 10.84
N ARG A 93 -4.62 -0.53 10.48
CA ARG A 93 -4.19 0.84 10.18
C ARG A 93 -3.70 0.87 8.74
N LEU A 94 -4.10 1.91 8.03
CA LEU A 94 -3.59 2.18 6.68
C LEU A 94 -2.63 3.34 6.77
N ILE A 95 -1.44 3.19 6.15
CA ILE A 95 -0.44 4.25 6.09
C ILE A 95 0.03 4.38 4.65
N SER A 96 0.02 5.61 4.13
CA SER A 96 0.63 5.91 2.84
C SER A 96 1.48 7.16 3.00
N ASN A 97 2.76 7.04 2.70
CA ASN A 97 3.71 8.14 2.84
C ASN A 97 3.88 8.84 1.50
N ALA A 98 3.89 10.16 1.51
CA ALA A 98 4.09 10.96 0.31
C ALA A 98 5.10 12.07 0.59
N GLY A 99 6.15 12.14 -0.23
CA GLY A 99 7.13 13.19 -0.18
C GLY A 99 8.10 13.11 1.01
N PRO A 100 8.98 14.11 1.12
CA PRO A 100 10.03 14.11 2.15
C PRO A 100 9.52 14.13 3.58
N ASP A 101 8.51 14.95 3.86
CA ASP A 101 7.95 15.06 5.21
C ASP A 101 7.22 13.78 5.64
N GLY A 102 6.73 13.01 4.68
CA GLY A 102 6.14 11.70 4.95
C GLY A 102 7.16 10.58 4.99
N MET A 103 8.43 10.89 4.72
CA MET A 103 9.52 9.91 4.67
C MET A 103 9.26 8.79 3.66
N GLN A 104 8.75 9.16 2.49
CA GLN A 104 8.51 8.18 1.42
C GLN A 104 9.85 7.63 0.91
N GLU A 105 10.06 6.33 1.00
CA GLU A 105 11.31 5.71 0.57
C GLU A 105 11.25 5.20 -0.86
N VAL A 106 10.20 4.46 -1.23
CA VAL A 106 10.03 3.92 -2.58
C VAL A 106 9.10 4.84 -3.36
N PRO A 107 9.56 5.40 -4.51
CA PRO A 107 8.76 6.36 -5.29
C PRO A 107 7.71 5.66 -6.19
N HIS A 108 6.91 4.82 -5.60
CA HIS A 108 5.75 4.18 -6.20
C HIS A 108 4.69 4.08 -5.12
N LEU A 109 3.50 4.61 -5.39
CA LEU A 109 2.41 4.63 -4.40
C LEU A 109 2.25 3.26 -3.75
N HIS A 110 2.23 3.25 -2.44
CA HIS A 110 1.90 2.04 -1.68
C HIS A 110 1.19 2.40 -0.39
N VAL A 111 0.24 1.56 -0.03
CA VAL A 111 -0.49 1.65 1.23
C VAL A 111 -0.05 0.47 2.08
N HIS A 112 0.44 0.76 3.28
CA HIS A 112 0.71 -0.26 4.28
C HIS A 112 -0.58 -0.64 4.97
N ILE A 113 -0.85 -1.92 5.11
CA ILE A 113 -1.90 -2.45 5.98
C ILE A 113 -1.19 -3.07 7.16
N LEU A 114 -1.40 -2.51 8.35
CA LEU A 114 -0.83 -3.02 9.59
C LEU A 114 -1.97 -3.53 10.47
N ALA A 115 -1.89 -4.78 10.91
CA ALA A 115 -2.97 -5.41 11.64
C ALA A 115 -2.48 -6.61 12.45
N GLY A 116 -3.38 -7.25 13.19
CA GLY A 116 -3.09 -8.47 13.93
C GLY A 116 -2.74 -8.24 15.39
N ALA A 117 -2.56 -6.99 15.79
CA ALA A 117 -2.28 -6.59 17.16
C ALA A 117 -2.56 -5.10 17.28
N ASN A 118 -2.54 -4.58 18.49
CA ASN A 118 -2.62 -3.14 18.73
C ASN A 118 -1.38 -2.49 18.10
N ILE A 119 -1.61 -1.54 17.19
CA ILE A 119 -0.52 -0.91 16.42
C ILE A 119 0.14 0.23 17.20
N GLY A 120 -0.46 0.66 18.31
CA GLY A 120 0.08 1.74 19.13
C GLY A 120 -0.49 3.09 18.75
N PRO A 121 0.11 4.19 19.26
CA PRO A 121 -0.40 5.54 19.02
C PRO A 121 -0.32 5.93 17.53
N LEU A 122 -1.04 7.00 17.19
CA LEU A 122 -1.14 7.45 15.78
C LEU A 122 0.23 7.68 15.15
N THR A 123 1.13 8.34 15.86
CA THR A 123 2.51 8.55 15.42
C THR A 123 3.46 8.32 16.58
N ALA A 124 4.73 8.07 16.27
CA ALA A 124 5.76 8.02 17.27
C ALA A 124 5.93 9.41 17.90
N LYS A 125 6.20 9.44 19.21
CA LYS A 125 6.43 10.68 19.92
C LYS A 125 7.74 11.31 19.44
N ARG A 126 7.67 12.60 19.08
CA ARG A 126 8.86 13.35 18.69
C ARG A 126 9.43 14.06 19.90
N THR A 127 10.74 14.10 19.99
CA THR A 127 11.48 14.77 21.06
C THR A 127 12.14 16.04 20.54
#